data_7ee0160574cd8ba1a3c5de3db9f08342
#
_entry.id   7ee0160574cd8ba1a3c5de3db9f08342
#
_cell.length_a   1.000
_cell.length_b   1.000
_cell.length_c   1.000
_cell.angle_alpha   90.00
_cell.angle_beta   90.00
_cell.angle_gamma   90.00
#
_symmetry.space_group_name_H-M   'P 1'
#
loop_
_entity.id
_entity.type
_entity.pdbx_description
1 polymer ?
#
loop_
_entity_poly.entity_id
_entity_poly.type
_entity_poly.pdbx_seq_one_letter_code
_entity_poly.pdbx_strand_id
1 'polypeptide(L)'
;LKLIATAIDRRYRSEEMSSEFPKEHLETLWAPWRVEYLEKEPRNANFLAEAATASDDAAHFVITRRKTAFLMMNRYPYAVGHLMAVPYRKTPELASLGDNEVVELWGLVVHAQRLLRTVAKAQGFNIGLNLGECAGAGVVDHLHIHIVPRWSGDTNFMPIISGTRTLSEGLRGLYEKLSQAQRKIDIEQRA
;
A
#
# COMPACT_ATOMS: atom_id res chain seq x y z
N LEU A 1 5.56 -33.66 17.99
CA LEU A 1 4.96 -32.34 17.96
C LEU A 1 5.60 -31.37 18.96
N LYS A 2 5.83 -31.76 20.22
CA LYS A 2 6.53 -30.94 21.25
C LYS A 2 8.00 -30.65 20.90
N LEU A 3 8.71 -31.58 20.27
CA LEU A 3 10.11 -31.41 19.85
C LEU A 3 10.28 -30.43 18.69
N ILE A 4 9.30 -30.37 17.80
CA ILE A 4 9.31 -29.40 16.66
C ILE A 4 9.02 -28.01 17.16
N ALA A 5 8.07 -27.81 18.07
CA ALA A 5 7.78 -26.52 18.69
C ALA A 5 8.99 -25.96 19.46
N THR A 6 9.72 -26.80 20.18
CA THR A 6 10.93 -26.38 20.93
C THR A 6 12.10 -26.00 19.99
N ALA A 7 12.20 -26.63 18.82
CA ALA A 7 13.20 -26.29 17.82
C ALA A 7 12.89 -24.97 17.10
N ILE A 8 11.60 -24.67 16.89
CA ILE A 8 11.15 -23.39 16.32
C ILE A 8 11.38 -22.26 17.33
N ASP A 9 11.07 -22.48 18.62
CA ASP A 9 11.20 -21.46 19.67
C ASP A 9 12.68 -21.06 19.92
N ARG A 10 13.64 -21.97 19.76
CA ARG A 10 15.08 -21.66 19.85
C ARG A 10 15.62 -20.85 18.66
N ARG A 11 14.99 -20.94 17.48
CA ARG A 11 15.40 -20.17 16.29
C ARG A 11 14.85 -18.74 16.26
N TYR A 12 13.88 -18.41 17.12
CA TYR A 12 13.22 -17.10 17.15
C TYR A 12 13.60 -16.22 18.35
N ARG A 13 14.67 -16.54 19.08
CA ARG A 13 15.24 -15.56 20.02
C ARG A 13 16.04 -14.53 19.26
N SER A 14 15.51 -13.31 19.25
CA SER A 14 15.89 -12.16 18.45
C SER A 14 17.35 -11.66 18.56
N GLU A 15 18.11 -12.14 19.53
CA GLU A 15 19.50 -11.69 19.73
C GLU A 15 20.54 -12.57 19.02
N GLU A 16 20.28 -13.86 18.82
CA GLU A 16 21.20 -14.75 18.10
C GLU A 16 21.02 -14.72 16.58
N MET A 17 19.83 -14.37 16.05
CA MET A 17 19.60 -14.24 14.61
C MET A 17 20.23 -13.00 13.99
N SER A 18 20.56 -11.98 14.79
CA SER A 18 21.14 -10.73 14.28
C SER A 18 22.60 -10.85 13.84
N SER A 19 23.31 -11.91 14.26
CA SER A 19 24.72 -12.14 13.91
C SER A 19 24.91 -13.02 12.67
N GLU A 20 23.97 -13.91 12.35
CA GLU A 20 24.06 -14.81 11.19
C GLU A 20 23.54 -14.20 9.88
N PHE A 21 22.58 -13.24 10.00
CA PHE A 21 22.03 -12.51 8.85
C PHE A 21 21.99 -11.03 9.18
N PRO A 22 23.03 -10.26 8.84
CA PRO A 22 23.02 -8.82 9.05
C PRO A 22 21.83 -8.19 8.33
N LYS A 23 21.05 -7.37 9.04
CA LYS A 23 19.86 -6.65 8.52
C LYS A 23 20.17 -5.87 7.22
N GLU A 24 21.39 -5.42 7.06
CA GLU A 24 21.90 -4.72 5.89
C GLU A 24 21.82 -5.53 4.59
N HIS A 25 21.87 -6.86 4.65
CA HIS A 25 21.70 -7.73 3.49
C HIS A 25 20.26 -7.86 2.99
N LEU A 26 19.28 -7.67 3.88
CA LEU A 26 17.86 -7.72 3.51
C LEU A 26 17.34 -6.40 2.94
N GLU A 27 18.00 -5.29 3.22
CA GLU A 27 17.66 -3.96 2.71
C GLU A 27 18.17 -3.71 1.29
N THR A 28 19.12 -4.51 0.80
CA THR A 28 19.85 -4.27 -0.45
C THR A 28 19.20 -4.90 -1.69
N LEU A 29 18.13 -5.69 -1.58
CA LEU A 29 17.50 -6.36 -2.69
C LEU A 29 16.33 -5.57 -3.29
N TRP A 30 16.68 -4.73 -4.27
CA TRP A 30 15.89 -4.18 -5.36
C TRP A 30 14.52 -3.59 -5.01
N ALA A 31 14.53 -2.44 -4.41
CA ALA A 31 13.39 -1.51 -4.39
C ALA A 31 13.92 -0.11 -4.74
N PRO A 32 14.25 0.20 -6.01
CA PRO A 32 14.86 1.46 -6.40
C PRO A 32 14.05 2.69 -5.98
N TRP A 33 12.73 2.55 -5.82
CA TRP A 33 11.86 3.56 -5.23
C TRP A 33 12.08 3.75 -3.71
N ARG A 34 12.64 2.75 -2.98
CA ARG A 34 13.02 2.89 -1.57
C ARG A 34 14.31 3.68 -1.37
N VAL A 35 15.21 3.67 -2.34
CA VAL A 35 16.44 4.47 -2.28
C VAL A 35 16.10 5.96 -2.25
N GLU A 36 15.15 6.42 -3.07
CA GLU A 36 14.66 7.80 -3.01
C GLU A 36 14.01 8.14 -1.66
N TYR A 37 13.33 7.18 -1.03
CA TYR A 37 12.75 7.32 0.31
C TYR A 37 13.81 7.40 1.41
N LEU A 38 14.87 6.61 1.29
CA LEU A 38 15.95 6.58 2.30
C LEU A 38 16.90 7.79 2.17
N GLU A 39 17.07 8.31 0.95
CA GLU A 39 18.03 9.38 0.68
C GLU A 39 17.43 10.79 0.74
N LYS A 40 16.14 10.97 0.44
CA LYS A 40 15.53 12.28 0.19
C LYS A 40 14.52 12.75 1.22
N GLU A 41 14.01 11.88 2.08
CA GLU A 41 12.90 12.24 2.97
C GLU A 41 13.25 12.05 4.44
N PRO A 42 13.00 13.05 5.28
CA PRO A 42 12.88 12.81 6.71
C PRO A 42 11.74 11.79 6.90
N ARG A 43 11.93 10.77 7.72
CA ARG A 43 10.95 9.69 8.02
C ARG A 43 9.54 10.16 8.41
N ASN A 44 9.33 11.46 8.49
CA ASN A 44 8.09 12.14 8.88
C ASN A 44 7.37 12.84 7.72
N ALA A 45 7.82 12.73 6.46
CA ALA A 45 7.10 13.34 5.35
C ALA A 45 5.78 12.61 5.12
N ASN A 46 4.67 13.30 5.41
CA ASN A 46 3.32 12.78 5.19
C ASN A 46 2.93 12.96 3.73
N PHE A 47 3.41 12.05 2.87
CA PHE A 47 3.10 12.07 1.43
C PHE A 47 1.59 11.96 1.13
N LEU A 48 0.77 11.48 2.10
CA LEU A 48 -0.69 11.45 1.97
C LEU A 48 -1.26 12.86 2.08
N ALA A 49 -0.76 13.66 3.03
CA ALA A 49 -1.16 15.06 3.19
C ALA A 49 -0.71 15.92 1.99
N GLU A 50 0.47 15.66 1.44
CA GLU A 50 0.93 16.28 0.20
C GLU A 50 -0.01 15.95 -0.97
N ALA A 51 -0.32 14.67 -1.17
CA ALA A 51 -1.24 14.21 -2.20
C ALA A 51 -2.65 14.80 -2.03
N ALA A 52 -3.11 14.98 -0.78
CA ALA A 52 -4.42 15.57 -0.48
C ALA A 52 -4.56 17.00 -1.01
N THR A 53 -3.48 17.79 -0.98
CA THR A 53 -3.49 19.22 -1.34
C THR A 53 -2.90 19.51 -2.72
N ALA A 54 -2.24 18.53 -3.35
CA ALA A 54 -1.58 18.69 -4.63
C ALA A 54 -2.58 18.90 -5.77
N SER A 55 -2.18 19.72 -6.76
CA SER A 55 -2.90 19.92 -8.01
C SER A 55 -2.44 18.97 -9.13
N ASP A 56 -1.24 18.37 -9.00
CA ASP A 56 -0.69 17.39 -9.94
C ASP A 56 -0.91 15.97 -9.45
N ASP A 57 -2.01 15.36 -9.87
CA ASP A 57 -2.37 13.99 -9.53
C ASP A 57 -1.33 12.97 -10.00
N ALA A 58 -0.70 13.21 -11.13
CA ALA A 58 0.26 12.28 -11.71
C ALA A 58 1.58 12.23 -10.91
N ALA A 59 2.04 13.37 -10.39
CA ALA A 59 3.22 13.44 -9.54
C ALA A 59 3.02 12.71 -8.21
N HIS A 60 1.77 12.65 -7.71
CA HIS A 60 1.41 12.02 -6.45
C HIS A 60 0.71 10.67 -6.60
N PHE A 61 0.60 10.14 -7.83
CA PHE A 61 -0.08 8.87 -8.13
C PHE A 61 -1.55 8.82 -7.66
N VAL A 62 -2.24 9.96 -7.67
CA VAL A 62 -3.68 10.05 -7.35
C VAL A 62 -4.49 9.61 -8.57
N ILE A 63 -5.36 8.61 -8.38
CA ILE A 63 -6.17 8.01 -9.45
C ILE A 63 -7.50 8.75 -9.63
N THR A 64 -8.18 9.06 -8.53
CA THR A 64 -9.44 9.79 -8.53
C THR A 64 -9.67 10.49 -7.21
N ARG A 65 -10.38 11.63 -7.27
CA ARG A 65 -10.75 12.45 -6.13
C ARG A 65 -12.27 12.42 -5.96
N ARG A 66 -12.72 12.34 -4.72
CA ARG A 66 -14.12 12.47 -4.30
C ARG A 66 -14.26 13.70 -3.42
N LYS A 67 -15.43 13.89 -2.81
CA LYS A 67 -15.72 15.06 -1.98
C LYS A 67 -14.90 15.12 -0.68
N THR A 68 -14.76 14.01 0.00
CA THR A 68 -14.12 13.90 1.33
C THR A 68 -12.87 13.02 1.35
N ALA A 69 -12.62 12.28 0.26
CA ALA A 69 -11.53 11.32 0.17
C ALA A 69 -11.00 11.19 -1.27
N PHE A 70 -9.86 10.54 -1.41
CA PHE A 70 -9.26 10.24 -2.72
C PHE A 70 -8.65 8.84 -2.75
N LEU A 71 -8.47 8.30 -3.95
CA LEU A 71 -7.81 7.03 -4.23
C LEU A 71 -6.45 7.29 -4.87
N MET A 72 -5.40 6.69 -4.33
CA MET A 72 -4.05 6.82 -4.85
C MET A 72 -3.31 5.48 -4.85
N MET A 73 -2.23 5.36 -5.62
CA MET A 73 -1.30 4.26 -5.49
C MET A 73 -0.38 4.48 -4.29
N ASN A 74 -0.05 3.39 -3.60
CA ASN A 74 0.98 3.45 -2.57
C ASN A 74 2.36 3.63 -3.25
N ARG A 75 3.13 4.63 -2.82
CA ARG A 75 4.52 4.86 -3.26
C ARG A 75 5.46 3.72 -2.83
N TYR A 76 5.09 3.01 -1.75
CA TYR A 76 5.86 1.91 -1.15
C TYR A 76 5.03 0.61 -1.15
N PRO A 77 4.71 0.07 -2.33
CA PRO A 77 3.69 -0.96 -2.46
C PRO A 77 4.12 -2.30 -1.86
N TYR A 78 3.19 -3.01 -1.22
CA TYR A 78 3.39 -4.40 -0.78
C TYR A 78 3.27 -5.39 -1.94
N ALA A 79 2.50 -5.05 -2.96
CA ALA A 79 2.32 -5.80 -4.20
C ALA A 79 2.04 -4.82 -5.34
N VAL A 80 2.21 -5.26 -6.58
CA VAL A 80 1.80 -4.49 -7.78
C VAL A 80 0.33 -4.10 -7.63
N GLY A 81 0.00 -2.83 -7.89
CA GLY A 81 -1.38 -2.36 -7.77
C GLY A 81 -1.88 -2.09 -6.36
N HIS A 82 -0.99 -1.98 -5.37
CA HIS A 82 -1.36 -1.56 -4.03
C HIS A 82 -1.92 -0.13 -4.04
N LEU A 83 -3.22 0.00 -3.83
CA LEU A 83 -3.92 1.27 -3.74
C LEU A 83 -4.24 1.63 -2.29
N MET A 84 -4.52 2.91 -2.06
CA MET A 84 -4.95 3.42 -0.76
C MET A 84 -6.15 4.35 -0.96
N ALA A 85 -7.20 4.18 -0.15
CA ALA A 85 -8.27 5.15 0.01
C ALA A 85 -7.94 6.03 1.23
N VAL A 86 -7.89 7.34 1.02
CA VAL A 86 -7.35 8.31 1.98
C VAL A 86 -8.35 9.46 2.17
N PRO A 87 -8.74 9.83 3.40
CA PRO A 87 -9.54 11.02 3.63
C PRO A 87 -8.69 12.29 3.44
N TYR A 88 -9.31 13.38 3.00
CA TYR A 88 -8.59 14.68 2.96
C TYR A 88 -8.25 15.17 4.35
N ARG A 89 -9.12 14.87 5.30
CA ARG A 89 -8.90 15.25 6.70
C ARG A 89 -7.83 14.36 7.33
N LYS A 90 -6.74 14.98 7.74
CA LYS A 90 -5.66 14.33 8.48
C LYS A 90 -6.16 13.94 9.87
N THR A 91 -6.29 12.66 10.13
CA THR A 91 -6.67 12.08 11.43
C THR A 91 -6.09 10.68 11.59
N PRO A 92 -5.61 10.29 12.77
CA PRO A 92 -5.20 8.92 13.07
C PRO A 92 -6.39 8.02 13.44
N GLU A 93 -7.55 8.61 13.80
CA GLU A 93 -8.65 7.91 14.45
C GLU A 93 -9.81 7.66 13.49
N LEU A 94 -10.17 6.40 13.30
CA LEU A 94 -11.35 6.00 12.51
C LEU A 94 -12.65 6.57 13.11
N ALA A 95 -12.76 6.55 14.44
CA ALA A 95 -13.92 7.05 15.16
C ALA A 95 -14.13 8.57 15.04
N SER A 96 -13.15 9.32 14.56
CA SER A 96 -13.28 10.77 14.33
C SER A 96 -13.91 11.11 12.98
N LEU A 97 -14.04 10.13 12.07
CA LEU A 97 -14.65 10.34 10.76
C LEU A 97 -16.17 10.43 10.88
N GLY A 98 -16.78 11.34 10.13
CA GLY A 98 -18.22 11.38 9.97
C GLY A 98 -18.74 10.28 9.04
N ASP A 99 -20.03 9.95 9.15
CA ASP A 99 -20.66 8.87 8.38
C ASP A 99 -20.44 9.01 6.88
N ASN A 100 -20.55 10.22 6.33
CA ASN A 100 -20.32 10.49 4.90
C ASN A 100 -18.87 10.22 4.48
N GLU A 101 -17.88 10.51 5.34
CA GLU A 101 -16.47 10.23 5.07
C GLU A 101 -16.21 8.72 5.05
N VAL A 102 -16.81 8.00 6.01
CA VAL A 102 -16.73 6.53 6.09
C VAL A 102 -17.34 5.89 4.84
N VAL A 103 -18.55 6.32 4.47
CA VAL A 103 -19.26 5.80 3.28
C VAL A 103 -18.44 6.06 2.01
N GLU A 104 -17.88 7.25 1.87
CA GLU A 104 -17.09 7.60 0.68
C GLU A 104 -15.75 6.83 0.61
N LEU A 105 -15.06 6.64 1.74
CA LEU A 105 -13.86 5.81 1.83
C LEU A 105 -14.14 4.37 1.40
N TRP A 106 -15.20 3.74 1.91
CA TRP A 106 -15.58 2.39 1.50
C TRP A 106 -16.07 2.34 0.06
N GLY A 107 -16.71 3.39 -0.43
CA GLY A 107 -17.05 3.55 -1.84
C GLY A 107 -15.81 3.54 -2.74
N LEU A 108 -14.71 4.21 -2.32
CA LEU A 108 -13.42 4.16 -3.02
C LEU A 108 -12.77 2.78 -2.95
N VAL A 109 -12.91 2.05 -1.85
CA VAL A 109 -12.43 0.67 -1.73
C VAL A 109 -13.12 -0.24 -2.74
N VAL A 110 -14.45 -0.16 -2.86
CA VAL A 110 -15.23 -0.92 -3.86
C VAL A 110 -14.82 -0.52 -5.28
N HIS A 111 -14.64 0.77 -5.52
CA HIS A 111 -14.19 1.29 -6.81
C HIS A 111 -12.79 0.77 -7.19
N ALA A 112 -11.84 0.82 -6.26
CA ALA A 112 -10.49 0.30 -6.44
C ALA A 112 -10.48 -1.19 -6.83
N GLN A 113 -11.32 -2.02 -6.20
CA GLN A 113 -11.45 -3.43 -6.55
C GLN A 113 -11.89 -3.62 -8.01
N ARG A 114 -12.92 -2.86 -8.45
CA ARG A 114 -13.41 -2.92 -9.84
C ARG A 114 -12.31 -2.52 -10.83
N LEU A 115 -11.63 -1.43 -10.54
CA LEU A 115 -10.53 -0.90 -11.37
C LEU A 115 -9.39 -1.92 -11.48
N LEU A 116 -8.93 -2.51 -10.37
CA LEU A 116 -7.86 -3.49 -10.33
C LEU A 116 -8.25 -4.82 -10.98
N ARG A 117 -9.51 -5.24 -10.88
CA ARG A 117 -10.01 -6.42 -11.62
C ARG A 117 -9.95 -6.18 -13.13
N THR A 118 -10.30 -4.98 -13.58
CA THR A 118 -10.29 -4.62 -14.99
C THR A 118 -8.87 -4.50 -15.53
N VAL A 119 -8.01 -3.73 -14.88
CA VAL A 119 -6.67 -3.36 -15.38
C VAL A 119 -5.64 -4.45 -15.10
N ALA A 120 -5.59 -4.95 -13.87
CA ALA A 120 -4.56 -5.87 -13.40
C ALA A 120 -5.05 -7.32 -13.28
N LYS A 121 -6.31 -7.61 -13.65
CA LYS A 121 -6.92 -8.94 -13.54
C LYS A 121 -6.80 -9.54 -12.14
N ALA A 122 -6.92 -8.69 -11.10
CA ALA A 122 -6.84 -9.13 -9.71
C ALA A 122 -7.92 -10.17 -9.39
N GLN A 123 -7.51 -11.27 -8.76
CA GLN A 123 -8.37 -12.39 -8.40
C GLN A 123 -8.94 -12.25 -6.97
N GLY A 124 -8.17 -11.64 -6.08
CA GLY A 124 -8.54 -11.40 -4.68
C GLY A 124 -7.95 -10.10 -4.15
N PHE A 125 -8.28 -9.77 -2.89
CA PHE A 125 -7.80 -8.55 -2.24
C PHE A 125 -7.57 -8.79 -0.75
N ASN A 126 -6.50 -8.20 -0.21
CA ASN A 126 -6.38 -7.94 1.21
C ASN A 126 -6.68 -6.47 1.44
N ILE A 127 -7.63 -6.17 2.32
CA ILE A 127 -8.10 -4.82 2.61
C ILE A 127 -8.03 -4.60 4.12
N GLY A 128 -7.48 -3.47 4.55
CA GLY A 128 -7.34 -3.18 5.97
C GLY A 128 -6.71 -1.83 6.27
N LEU A 129 -6.67 -1.50 7.55
CA LEU A 129 -6.08 -0.29 8.11
C LEU A 129 -5.06 -0.66 9.16
N ASN A 130 -4.02 0.15 9.29
CA ASN A 130 -3.11 0.12 10.42
C ASN A 130 -3.41 1.34 11.30
N LEU A 131 -3.94 1.13 12.50
CA LEU A 131 -4.25 2.19 13.44
C LEU A 131 -3.20 2.20 14.55
N GLY A 132 -2.42 3.28 14.60
CA GLY A 132 -1.32 3.44 15.56
C GLY A 132 -0.01 2.76 15.11
N GLU A 133 1.07 3.18 15.72
CA GLU A 133 2.44 2.73 15.40
C GLU A 133 2.63 1.23 15.68
N CYS A 134 2.09 0.72 16.80
CA CYS A 134 2.19 -0.68 17.18
C CYS A 134 1.46 -1.63 16.23
N ALA A 135 0.50 -1.11 15.43
CA ALA A 135 -0.17 -1.86 14.36
C ALA A 135 0.56 -1.77 13.01
N GLY A 136 1.73 -1.13 12.96
CA GLY A 136 2.54 -1.01 11.75
C GLY A 136 2.15 0.15 10.82
N ALA A 137 1.48 1.19 11.33
CA ALA A 137 1.20 2.40 10.55
C ALA A 137 2.51 3.11 10.18
N GLY A 138 2.81 3.21 8.88
CA GLY A 138 3.95 3.98 8.38
C GLY A 138 3.72 5.50 8.40
N VAL A 139 2.46 5.93 8.25
CA VAL A 139 1.99 7.31 8.43
C VAL A 139 0.96 7.27 9.55
N VAL A 140 1.41 7.51 10.79
CA VAL A 140 0.62 7.29 12.01
C VAL A 140 -0.52 8.30 12.15
N ASP A 141 -0.31 9.52 11.69
CA ASP A 141 -1.20 10.66 11.90
C ASP A 141 -2.21 10.89 10.76
N HIS A 142 -2.21 10.03 9.74
CA HIS A 142 -3.11 10.13 8.60
C HIS A 142 -3.66 8.75 8.21
N LEU A 143 -4.87 8.47 8.63
CA LEU A 143 -5.60 7.22 8.35
C LEU A 143 -5.68 6.96 6.85
N HIS A 144 -5.50 5.70 6.46
CA HIS A 144 -5.66 5.24 5.08
C HIS A 144 -6.05 3.76 5.05
N ILE A 145 -6.91 3.41 4.10
CA ILE A 145 -7.30 2.01 3.87
C ILE A 145 -6.42 1.44 2.76
N HIS A 146 -5.69 0.39 3.08
CA HIS A 146 -4.91 -0.38 2.10
C HIS A 146 -5.83 -1.28 1.27
N ILE A 147 -5.63 -1.31 -0.04
CA ILE A 147 -6.26 -2.25 -0.97
C ILE A 147 -5.14 -2.94 -1.75
N VAL A 148 -4.83 -4.17 -1.36
CA VAL A 148 -3.74 -4.97 -1.93
C VAL A 148 -4.32 -6.06 -2.81
N PRO A 149 -4.15 -6.01 -4.14
CA PRO A 149 -4.64 -7.05 -5.03
C PRO A 149 -3.82 -8.33 -4.88
N ARG A 150 -4.47 -9.47 -5.12
CA ARG A 150 -3.89 -10.79 -4.99
C ARG A 150 -4.22 -11.65 -6.22
N TRP A 151 -3.29 -12.55 -6.54
CA TRP A 151 -3.41 -13.55 -7.61
C TRP A 151 -3.02 -14.92 -7.09
N SER A 152 -3.58 -15.97 -7.67
CA SER A 152 -3.13 -17.32 -7.41
C SER A 152 -1.66 -17.46 -7.81
N GLY A 153 -0.83 -17.93 -6.88
CA GLY A 153 0.62 -18.03 -7.10
C GLY A 153 1.41 -16.71 -7.04
N ASP A 154 0.85 -15.63 -6.52
CA ASP A 154 1.54 -14.36 -6.34
C ASP A 154 2.63 -14.39 -5.25
N THR A 155 2.65 -15.44 -4.45
CA THR A 155 3.68 -15.70 -3.45
C THR A 155 4.52 -16.90 -3.93
N ASN A 156 5.82 -16.70 -4.03
CA ASN A 156 6.80 -17.73 -4.36
C ASN A 156 7.75 -17.96 -3.17
N PHE A 157 8.84 -18.69 -3.38
CA PHE A 157 9.81 -19.00 -2.33
C PHE A 157 10.71 -17.81 -1.93
N MET A 158 10.78 -16.75 -2.74
CA MET A 158 11.68 -15.60 -2.50
C MET A 158 11.48 -14.91 -1.15
N PRO A 159 10.25 -14.64 -0.68
CA PRO A 159 10.05 -14.09 0.66
C PRO A 159 10.58 -14.97 1.78
N ILE A 160 10.59 -16.31 1.58
CA ILE A 160 11.07 -17.27 2.59
C ILE A 160 12.60 -17.31 2.61
N ILE A 161 13.25 -17.25 1.44
CA ILE A 161 14.72 -17.37 1.34
C ILE A 161 15.41 -16.04 1.60
N SER A 162 14.84 -14.92 1.11
CA SER A 162 15.54 -13.63 1.11
C SER A 162 14.73 -12.46 1.66
N GLY A 163 13.52 -12.70 2.19
CA GLY A 163 12.61 -11.63 2.61
C GLY A 163 12.15 -10.71 1.47
N THR A 164 12.44 -11.07 0.21
CA THR A 164 12.26 -10.22 -0.97
C THR A 164 10.95 -10.51 -1.66
N ARG A 165 10.23 -9.46 -2.09
CA ARG A 165 9.07 -9.57 -2.98
C ARG A 165 9.41 -8.99 -4.35
N THR A 166 9.02 -9.70 -5.39
CA THR A 166 9.17 -9.23 -6.76
C THR A 166 7.97 -8.37 -7.15
N LEU A 167 8.22 -7.16 -7.64
CA LEU A 167 7.21 -6.34 -8.29
C LEU A 167 7.42 -6.45 -9.80
N SER A 168 6.45 -7.03 -10.50
CA SER A 168 6.54 -7.34 -11.94
C SER A 168 6.28 -6.11 -12.83
N GLU A 169 5.81 -4.99 -12.30
CA GLU A 169 5.52 -3.77 -13.05
C GLU A 169 5.92 -2.51 -12.27
N GLY A 170 6.48 -1.53 -12.98
CA GLY A 170 6.85 -0.23 -12.41
C GLY A 170 5.65 0.65 -12.08
N LEU A 171 5.76 1.47 -11.02
CA LEU A 171 4.68 2.33 -10.54
C LEU A 171 4.08 3.24 -11.61
N ARG A 172 4.92 3.91 -12.42
CA ARG A 172 4.47 4.88 -13.42
C ARG A 172 3.66 4.22 -14.54
N GLY A 173 4.12 3.10 -15.07
CA GLY A 173 3.40 2.38 -16.13
C GLY A 173 2.03 1.88 -15.65
N LEU A 174 1.96 1.38 -14.43
CA LEU A 174 0.70 0.95 -13.83
C LEU A 174 -0.23 2.13 -13.54
N TYR A 175 0.32 3.26 -13.06
CA TYR A 175 -0.45 4.48 -12.85
C TYR A 175 -1.13 4.95 -14.13
N GLU A 176 -0.42 4.96 -15.25
CA GLU A 176 -0.96 5.36 -16.55
C GLU A 176 -2.13 4.47 -16.99
N LYS A 177 -2.00 3.14 -16.83
CA LYS A 177 -3.07 2.20 -17.12
C LYS A 177 -4.31 2.41 -16.24
N LEU A 178 -4.11 2.60 -14.94
CA LEU A 178 -5.19 2.84 -13.99
C LEU A 178 -5.90 4.17 -14.27
N SER A 179 -5.14 5.24 -14.53
CA SER A 179 -5.69 6.56 -14.85
C SER A 179 -6.44 6.59 -16.19
N GLN A 180 -5.99 5.82 -17.18
CA GLN A 180 -6.72 5.66 -18.44
C GLN A 180 -8.05 4.94 -18.23
N ALA A 181 -8.05 3.85 -17.45
CA ALA A 181 -9.27 3.12 -17.12
C ALA A 181 -10.25 3.99 -16.31
N GLN A 182 -9.74 4.78 -15.36
CA GLN A 182 -10.55 5.75 -14.59
C GLN A 182 -11.24 6.76 -15.49
N ARG A 183 -10.51 7.37 -16.43
CA ARG A 183 -11.08 8.33 -17.38
C ARG A 183 -12.21 7.74 -18.22
N LYS A 184 -12.11 6.46 -18.63
CA LYS A 184 -13.20 5.79 -19.36
C LYS A 184 -14.45 5.64 -18.49
N ILE A 185 -14.28 5.23 -17.22
CA ILE A 185 -15.40 5.13 -16.28
C ILE A 185 -16.08 6.49 -16.07
N ASP A 186 -15.29 7.55 -15.92
CA ASP A 186 -15.83 8.89 -15.71
C ASP A 186 -16.63 9.39 -16.94
N ILE A 187 -16.22 9.05 -18.15
CA ILE A 187 -16.93 9.37 -19.39
C ILE A 187 -18.25 8.61 -19.46
N GLU A 188 -18.24 7.29 -19.19
CA GLU A 188 -19.43 6.44 -19.21
C GLU A 188 -20.48 6.85 -18.16
N GLN A 189 -20.06 7.42 -17.04
CA GLN A 189 -20.99 7.89 -15.99
C GLN A 189 -21.61 9.26 -16.31
N ARG A 190 -21.08 10.01 -17.27
CA ARG A 190 -21.57 11.32 -17.68
C ARG A 190 -22.47 11.27 -18.93
N ALA A 191 -22.43 10.14 -19.65
CA ALA A 191 -23.24 9.88 -20.86
C ALA A 191 -24.62 9.33 -20.48
#